data_082f8d131f94e39cfc7d75b644963da0
#
_entry.id   082f8d131f94e39cfc7d75b644963da0
#
_cell.length_a   1.000
_cell.length_b   1.000
_cell.length_c   1.000
_cell.angle_alpha   90.00
_cell.angle_beta   90.00
_cell.angle_gamma   90.00
#
_symmetry.space_group_name_H-M   'P 1'
#
loop_
_entity.id
_entity.type
_entity.pdbx_description
1 polymer ?
#
loop_
_entity_poly.entity_id
_entity_poly.type
_entity_poly.pdbx_seq_one_letter_code
_entity_poly.pdbx_strand_id
1 'polypeptide(L)'
;DARSIGLNIDWQVTDDLKFNIDYHDSSNEIDNGADDGMGSNGQIILGSDKLITKIYDYRTGEVPHAYIQWQNGTNELMPSEIDSNFSQFIHSPGESTVEQLQIDGEWFNSYFDIPMAVVKFGLARTEQGMRGTNAWSGLRGGPGFNPAFPQIFPDSMFTRHDTGSFLDEFAGGGADLMPNYYYTYDFDEAIARQQAYLTEAVVGSDNVFVTDAYFDGIDGDSMVEEITNSIYLQTEWEFDVKDYPVQVIAGARYEETEVTSRVKQRVEQQVNWVGESEWIMQYEAGGLDNYLTQTGEHDAFLPTLDIRVDLTDDLLARVSWGKTMSRAPLGYLAGGRALTGSPKPNARSGSQGNTNLQPYKSTNLDITLEYYYEEASYAYIGWVKKDVDNFIQNTITETTI
;
A
#
# COMPACT_ATOMS: atom_id res chain seq x y z
N ASP A 1 -7.26 4.51 -13.62
CA ASP A 1 -8.69 4.75 -13.85
C ASP A 1 -9.49 4.55 -12.57
N ALA A 2 -10.52 5.37 -12.36
CA ALA A 2 -11.47 5.21 -11.29
C ALA A 2 -12.89 5.19 -11.85
N ARG A 3 -13.70 4.24 -11.41
CA ARG A 3 -15.08 4.08 -11.79
C ARG A 3 -15.95 3.93 -10.56
N SER A 4 -17.12 4.57 -10.54
CA SER A 4 -18.11 4.40 -9.49
C SER A 4 -19.52 4.45 -10.07
N ILE A 5 -20.38 3.54 -9.64
CA ILE A 5 -21.80 3.50 -9.95
C ILE A 5 -22.55 3.35 -8.65
N GLY A 6 -23.57 4.18 -8.43
CA GLY A 6 -24.43 4.10 -7.26
C GLY A 6 -25.90 4.20 -7.65
N LEU A 7 -26.75 3.56 -6.85
CA LEU A 7 -28.20 3.64 -6.92
C LEU A 7 -28.74 3.80 -5.50
N ASN A 8 -29.52 4.83 -5.28
CA ASN A 8 -30.21 5.05 -4.02
C ASN A 8 -31.72 5.15 -4.23
N ILE A 9 -32.50 4.47 -3.41
CA ILE A 9 -33.96 4.45 -3.44
C ILE A 9 -34.51 4.77 -2.06
N ASP A 10 -35.23 5.90 -1.95
CA ASP A 10 -36.02 6.21 -0.77
C ASP A 10 -37.46 5.77 -1.00
N TRP A 11 -37.98 4.93 -0.12
CA TRP A 11 -39.32 4.36 -0.25
C TRP A 11 -40.14 4.60 1.03
N GLN A 12 -41.11 5.49 0.95
CA GLN A 12 -42.09 5.68 1.99
C GLN A 12 -43.20 4.63 1.86
N VAL A 13 -43.21 3.63 2.78
CA VAL A 13 -44.13 2.50 2.73
C VAL A 13 -45.49 2.88 3.36
N THR A 14 -45.42 3.56 4.50
CA THR A 14 -46.55 4.16 5.20
C THR A 14 -46.14 5.52 5.75
N ASP A 15 -47.07 6.25 6.38
CA ASP A 15 -46.74 7.53 7.02
C ASP A 15 -45.65 7.39 8.10
N ASP A 16 -45.56 6.21 8.71
CA ASP A 16 -44.65 5.95 9.83
C ASP A 16 -43.46 5.05 9.48
N LEU A 17 -43.41 4.47 8.26
CA LEU A 17 -42.37 3.52 7.89
C LEU A 17 -41.73 3.91 6.56
N LYS A 18 -40.43 4.13 6.57
CA LYS A 18 -39.64 4.35 5.36
C LYS A 18 -38.49 3.39 5.28
N PHE A 19 -38.05 3.10 4.05
CA PHE A 19 -36.83 2.37 3.73
C PHE A 19 -35.93 3.22 2.84
N ASN A 20 -34.63 3.05 3.04
CA ASN A 20 -33.59 3.48 2.11
C ASN A 20 -32.86 2.25 1.63
N ILE A 21 -32.69 2.11 0.33
CA ILE A 21 -31.92 1.04 -0.32
C ILE A 21 -30.78 1.71 -1.08
N ASP A 22 -29.57 1.39 -0.70
CA ASP A 22 -28.36 1.94 -1.32
C ASP A 22 -27.51 0.81 -1.89
N TYR A 23 -27.14 0.96 -3.17
CA TYR A 23 -26.20 0.09 -3.85
C TYR A 23 -25.06 0.93 -4.40
N HIS A 24 -23.84 0.50 -4.16
CA HIS A 24 -22.63 1.14 -4.63
C HIS A 24 -21.63 0.11 -5.14
N ASP A 25 -21.08 0.36 -6.33
CA ASP A 25 -20.01 -0.43 -6.93
C ASP A 25 -18.94 0.55 -7.42
N SER A 26 -17.71 0.35 -6.98
CA SER A 26 -16.57 1.16 -7.38
C SER A 26 -15.31 0.34 -7.54
N SER A 27 -14.53 0.74 -8.53
CA SER A 27 -13.19 0.22 -8.78
C SER A 27 -12.20 1.34 -9.01
N ASN A 28 -10.97 1.10 -8.58
CA ASN A 28 -9.83 1.95 -8.88
C ASN A 28 -8.70 1.07 -9.39
N GLU A 29 -8.30 1.32 -10.62
CA GLU A 29 -7.19 0.64 -11.27
C GLU A 29 -6.01 1.60 -11.38
N ILE A 30 -4.86 1.14 -10.93
CA ILE A 30 -3.57 1.79 -11.12
C ILE A 30 -2.79 0.92 -12.09
N ASP A 31 -2.73 1.38 -13.33
CA ASP A 31 -1.85 0.81 -14.33
C ASP A 31 -0.71 1.79 -14.57
N ASN A 32 0.44 1.47 -14.01
CA ASN A 32 1.67 2.22 -14.23
C ASN A 32 2.43 1.65 -15.43
N GLY A 33 1.80 0.73 -16.18
CA GLY A 33 2.34 0.24 -17.43
C GLY A 33 2.42 1.40 -18.38
N ALA A 34 3.61 1.79 -18.72
CA ALA A 34 3.78 2.81 -19.73
C ALA A 34 3.20 2.28 -21.04
N ASP A 35 2.48 3.13 -21.73
CA ASP A 35 1.98 2.88 -23.10
C ASP A 35 3.13 2.56 -24.10
N ASP A 36 4.38 2.77 -23.65
CA ASP A 36 5.63 2.52 -24.37
C ASP A 36 6.23 1.13 -24.12
N GLY A 37 5.58 0.26 -23.30
CA GLY A 37 6.06 -1.08 -22.98
C GLY A 37 7.20 -1.12 -21.95
N MET A 38 7.57 0.01 -21.34
CA MET A 38 8.64 0.08 -20.34
C MET A 38 8.21 -0.20 -18.90
N GLY A 39 6.93 -0.38 -18.68
CA GLY A 39 6.37 -0.64 -17.35
C GLY A 39 6.38 0.57 -16.43
N SER A 40 6.10 0.33 -15.16
CA SER A 40 6.01 1.37 -14.13
C SER A 40 7.35 1.85 -13.60
N ASN A 41 8.42 1.10 -13.84
CA ASN A 41 9.76 1.45 -13.39
C ASN A 41 10.80 0.86 -14.36
N GLY A 42 11.33 1.72 -15.22
CA GLY A 42 12.43 1.41 -16.13
C GLY A 42 13.76 1.88 -15.56
N GLN A 43 14.76 1.02 -15.58
CA GLN A 43 16.10 1.32 -15.12
C GLN A 43 17.15 0.77 -16.09
N ILE A 44 18.06 1.64 -16.52
CA ILE A 44 19.29 1.27 -17.22
C ILE A 44 20.48 1.71 -16.38
N ILE A 45 21.35 0.79 -16.02
CA ILE A 45 22.58 1.11 -15.32
C ILE A 45 23.70 1.22 -16.34
N LEU A 46 24.15 2.45 -16.59
CA LEU A 46 25.33 2.75 -17.39
C LEU A 46 26.53 2.94 -16.47
N GLY A 47 27.68 2.50 -16.93
CA GLY A 47 28.92 2.61 -16.17
C GLY A 47 30.13 2.23 -17.02
N SER A 48 31.26 2.06 -16.37
CA SER A 48 32.53 1.70 -17.04
C SER A 48 33.35 0.73 -16.20
N ASP A 49 33.98 -0.25 -16.87
CA ASP A 49 34.99 -1.15 -16.29
C ASP A 49 36.38 -0.52 -16.28
N LYS A 50 36.54 0.67 -16.83
CA LYS A 50 37.83 1.37 -17.00
C LYS A 50 38.30 2.10 -15.74
N LEU A 51 37.64 1.88 -14.61
CA LEU A 51 38.03 2.46 -13.32
C LEU A 51 39.34 1.87 -12.82
N ILE A 52 40.33 2.72 -12.50
CA ILE A 52 41.56 2.32 -11.81
C ILE A 52 41.45 2.54 -10.32
N THR A 53 41.09 3.75 -9.92
CA THR A 53 41.08 4.14 -8.50
C THR A 53 39.96 5.10 -8.22
N LYS A 54 39.34 4.94 -7.04
CA LYS A 54 38.36 5.85 -6.47
C LYS A 54 38.75 6.19 -5.03
N ILE A 55 38.99 7.45 -4.77
CA ILE A 55 39.39 7.96 -3.45
C ILE A 55 38.31 8.94 -2.97
N TYR A 56 37.77 8.68 -1.81
CA TYR A 56 36.91 9.67 -1.12
C TYR A 56 37.72 10.45 -0.11
N ASP A 57 37.75 11.77 -0.26
CA ASP A 57 38.40 12.67 0.68
C ASP A 57 37.35 13.44 1.48
N TYR A 58 37.26 13.16 2.77
CA TYR A 58 36.35 13.77 3.72
C TYR A 58 36.95 14.99 4.44
N ARG A 59 38.16 15.38 4.07
CA ARG A 59 38.90 16.49 4.68
C ARG A 59 38.71 17.81 3.93
N THR A 60 38.04 17.77 2.79
CA THR A 60 37.90 18.90 1.85
C THR A 60 36.89 19.95 2.28
N GLY A 61 36.07 19.65 3.29
CA GLY A 61 35.04 20.56 3.79
C GLY A 61 33.80 19.80 4.26
N GLU A 62 32.64 20.39 4.07
CA GLU A 62 31.35 19.78 4.40
C GLU A 62 30.90 18.78 3.33
N VAL A 63 31.35 18.99 2.08
CA VAL A 63 31.08 18.08 0.96
C VAL A 63 32.32 17.22 0.69
N PRO A 64 32.22 15.87 0.80
CA PRO A 64 33.32 14.98 0.45
C PRO A 64 33.61 15.00 -1.06
N HIS A 65 34.89 14.96 -1.42
CA HIS A 65 35.31 14.85 -2.81
C HIS A 65 35.56 13.39 -3.21
N ALA A 66 35.14 12.99 -4.42
CA ALA A 66 35.44 11.69 -4.99
C ALA A 66 36.46 11.87 -6.17
N TYR A 67 37.73 11.59 -5.91
CA TYR A 67 38.74 11.54 -6.95
C TYR A 67 38.68 10.20 -7.65
N ILE A 68 38.43 10.23 -8.96
CA ILE A 68 38.26 9.06 -9.77
C ILE A 68 39.34 9.10 -10.85
N GLN A 69 40.11 8.00 -11.02
CA GLN A 69 41.09 7.86 -12.07
C GLN A 69 40.66 6.74 -13.02
N TRP A 70 40.57 7.06 -14.29
CA TRP A 70 40.20 6.15 -15.36
C TRP A 70 41.44 5.63 -16.12
N GLN A 71 41.29 4.54 -16.86
CA GLN A 71 42.37 3.95 -17.66
C GLN A 71 42.87 4.87 -18.78
N ASN A 72 42.07 5.85 -19.18
CA ASN A 72 42.50 6.91 -20.12
C ASN A 72 43.55 7.88 -19.53
N GLY A 73 43.87 7.71 -18.24
CA GLY A 73 44.85 8.55 -17.55
C GLY A 73 44.33 9.87 -17.04
N THR A 74 43.04 10.10 -17.14
CA THR A 74 42.34 11.32 -16.67
C THR A 74 41.42 11.05 -15.50
N ASN A 75 40.88 12.12 -14.91
CA ASN A 75 39.84 12.07 -13.88
C ASN A 75 38.44 12.17 -14.47
N GLU A 76 38.32 12.24 -15.79
CA GLU A 76 37.03 12.35 -16.49
C GLU A 76 36.79 11.06 -17.29
N LEU A 77 35.62 10.49 -17.10
CA LEU A 77 35.11 9.37 -17.89
C LEU A 77 34.77 9.87 -19.30
N MET A 78 35.31 9.26 -20.31
CA MET A 78 34.96 9.58 -21.68
C MET A 78 33.67 8.85 -22.07
N PRO A 79 32.76 9.46 -22.83
CA PRO A 79 31.54 8.79 -23.30
C PRO A 79 31.81 7.45 -23.98
N SER A 80 32.88 7.33 -24.76
CA SER A 80 33.33 6.09 -25.41
C SER A 80 33.72 4.97 -24.45
N GLU A 81 33.80 5.24 -23.18
CA GLU A 81 34.08 4.26 -22.12
C GLU A 81 32.85 3.87 -21.31
N ILE A 82 31.69 4.43 -21.64
CA ILE A 82 30.41 4.13 -20.99
C ILE A 82 29.73 2.96 -21.70
N ASP A 83 29.30 1.98 -20.92
CA ASP A 83 28.60 0.82 -21.42
C ASP A 83 27.39 0.48 -20.47
N SER A 84 26.51 -0.41 -20.90
CA SER A 84 25.39 -0.90 -20.10
C SER A 84 25.82 -2.14 -19.30
N ASN A 85 25.59 -2.10 -18.01
CA ASN A 85 25.82 -3.26 -17.15
C ASN A 85 24.52 -4.03 -16.86
N PHE A 86 23.42 -3.33 -16.62
CA PHE A 86 22.17 -3.92 -16.19
C PHE A 86 21.00 -3.05 -16.62
N SER A 87 19.92 -3.69 -17.04
CA SER A 87 18.67 -3.02 -17.35
C SER A 87 17.51 -3.81 -16.76
N GLN A 88 16.51 -3.12 -16.25
CA GLN A 88 15.37 -3.72 -15.57
C GLN A 88 14.13 -2.88 -15.81
N PHE A 89 13.04 -3.55 -16.10
CA PHE A 89 11.70 -2.94 -16.21
C PHE A 89 10.73 -3.71 -15.33
N ILE A 90 9.84 -3.02 -14.69
CA ILE A 90 8.84 -3.60 -13.78
C ILE A 90 7.48 -3.04 -14.16
N HIS A 91 6.51 -3.91 -14.35
CA HIS A 91 5.12 -3.56 -14.51
C HIS A 91 4.36 -4.06 -13.28
N SER A 92 3.71 -3.15 -12.56
CA SER A 92 3.05 -3.45 -11.29
C SER A 92 1.68 -2.79 -11.23
N PRO A 93 0.71 -3.28 -12.02
CA PRO A 93 -0.66 -2.79 -11.91
C PRO A 93 -1.29 -3.21 -10.60
N GLY A 94 -2.21 -2.37 -10.12
CA GLY A 94 -2.98 -2.60 -8.92
C GLY A 94 -4.45 -2.30 -9.15
N GLU A 95 -5.31 -3.03 -8.47
CA GLU A 95 -6.75 -2.84 -8.48
C GLU A 95 -7.28 -2.83 -7.06
N SER A 96 -8.23 -1.96 -6.78
CA SER A 96 -9.05 -2.01 -5.58
C SER A 96 -10.52 -1.87 -5.93
N THR A 97 -11.36 -2.69 -5.29
CA THR A 97 -12.80 -2.76 -5.55
C THR A 97 -13.57 -2.63 -4.25
N VAL A 98 -14.74 -2.01 -4.32
CA VAL A 98 -15.74 -1.98 -3.24
C VAL A 98 -17.11 -2.15 -3.86
N GLU A 99 -17.83 -3.18 -3.43
CA GLU A 99 -19.25 -3.38 -3.72
C GLU A 99 -20.03 -3.38 -2.41
N GLN A 100 -21.11 -2.63 -2.35
CA GLN A 100 -21.95 -2.54 -1.15
C GLN A 100 -23.42 -2.53 -1.50
N LEU A 101 -24.19 -3.32 -0.77
CA LEU A 101 -25.64 -3.24 -0.70
C LEU A 101 -26.06 -2.97 0.75
N GLN A 102 -26.82 -1.91 0.98
CA GLN A 102 -27.35 -1.54 2.28
C GLN A 102 -28.85 -1.32 2.20
N ILE A 103 -29.59 -1.79 3.20
CA ILE A 103 -31.02 -1.59 3.33
C ILE A 103 -31.27 -1.10 4.76
N ASP A 104 -31.77 0.11 4.88
CA ASP A 104 -32.13 0.75 6.15
C ASP A 104 -33.64 0.95 6.26
N GLY A 105 -34.18 0.67 7.41
CA GLY A 105 -35.55 0.94 7.75
C GLY A 105 -35.65 1.92 8.94
N GLU A 106 -36.62 2.83 8.90
CA GLU A 106 -36.90 3.73 9.99
C GLU A 106 -38.41 3.72 10.24
N TRP A 107 -38.80 3.42 11.48
CA TRP A 107 -40.18 3.39 11.93
C TRP A 107 -40.39 4.41 13.03
N PHE A 108 -41.41 5.29 12.86
CA PHE A 108 -41.85 6.30 13.81
C PHE A 108 -43.01 5.77 14.60
N ASN A 109 -42.93 5.88 15.93
CA ASN A 109 -44.02 5.42 16.78
C ASN A 109 -45.18 6.43 16.85
N SER A 110 -46.22 6.15 16.11
CA SER A 110 -47.49 6.90 16.18
C SER A 110 -48.63 6.11 16.84
N TYR A 111 -48.39 4.83 17.17
CA TYR A 111 -49.43 3.89 17.59
C TYR A 111 -49.45 3.57 19.09
N PHE A 112 -48.28 3.61 19.73
CA PHE A 112 -48.12 3.17 21.11
C PHE A 112 -47.84 4.36 22.00
N ASP A 113 -48.59 4.44 23.13
CA ASP A 113 -48.35 5.43 24.18
C ASP A 113 -47.18 5.01 25.07
N ILE A 114 -45.99 4.99 24.47
CA ILE A 114 -44.70 4.70 25.12
C ILE A 114 -43.67 5.74 24.70
N PRO A 115 -42.65 6.01 25.53
CA PRO A 115 -41.66 7.05 25.25
C PRO A 115 -40.69 6.71 24.08
N MET A 116 -40.83 5.56 23.45
CA MET A 116 -40.01 5.22 22.26
C MET A 116 -40.53 5.98 21.04
N ALA A 117 -39.70 6.86 20.50
CA ALA A 117 -40.08 7.73 19.39
C ALA A 117 -39.76 7.11 18.02
N VAL A 118 -38.58 6.49 17.87
CA VAL A 118 -38.10 5.97 16.60
C VAL A 118 -37.38 4.62 16.77
N VAL A 119 -37.54 3.74 15.78
CA VAL A 119 -36.75 2.51 15.63
C VAL A 119 -36.07 2.53 14.27
N LYS A 120 -34.75 2.45 14.26
CA LYS A 120 -33.93 2.30 13.06
C LYS A 120 -33.33 0.92 13.02
N PHE A 121 -33.36 0.28 11.87
CA PHE A 121 -32.81 -1.05 11.69
C PHE A 121 -32.30 -1.19 10.26
N GLY A 122 -31.36 -2.09 10.05
CA GLY A 122 -30.85 -2.32 8.70
C GLY A 122 -29.90 -3.49 8.63
N LEU A 123 -29.59 -3.81 7.40
CA LEU A 123 -28.61 -4.83 7.04
C LEU A 123 -27.75 -4.29 5.91
N ALA A 124 -26.48 -4.73 5.88
CA ALA A 124 -25.59 -4.41 4.79
C ALA A 124 -24.66 -5.60 4.48
N ARG A 125 -24.30 -5.73 3.22
CA ARG A 125 -23.24 -6.58 2.73
C ARG A 125 -22.23 -5.70 1.99
N THR A 126 -20.98 -5.80 2.37
CA THR A 126 -19.86 -5.10 1.72
C THR A 126 -18.80 -6.10 1.30
N GLU A 127 -18.38 -6.03 0.05
CA GLU A 127 -17.25 -6.76 -0.49
C GLU A 127 -16.15 -5.76 -0.85
N GLN A 128 -14.94 -5.97 -0.33
CA GLN A 128 -13.77 -5.14 -0.63
C GLN A 128 -12.67 -6.04 -1.16
N GLY A 129 -12.05 -5.61 -2.26
CA GLY A 129 -10.95 -6.33 -2.87
C GLY A 129 -9.74 -5.44 -3.09
N MET A 130 -8.57 -6.06 -3.01
CA MET A 130 -7.31 -5.47 -3.45
C MET A 130 -6.51 -6.54 -4.17
N ARG A 131 -6.07 -6.21 -5.38
CA ARG A 131 -5.17 -7.07 -6.15
C ARG A 131 -3.97 -6.27 -6.63
N GLY A 132 -2.78 -6.81 -6.46
CA GLY A 132 -1.55 -6.29 -7.04
C GLY A 132 -0.86 -7.40 -7.81
N THR A 133 -0.48 -7.11 -9.03
CA THR A 133 0.35 -8.01 -9.83
C THR A 133 1.68 -7.37 -10.13
N ASN A 134 2.69 -8.15 -10.43
CA ASN A 134 3.93 -7.64 -10.95
C ASN A 134 4.50 -8.58 -12.01
N ALA A 135 5.09 -7.97 -13.01
CA ALA A 135 5.90 -8.65 -14.02
C ALA A 135 7.26 -7.98 -14.09
N TRP A 136 8.30 -8.77 -14.16
CA TRP A 136 9.66 -8.32 -14.29
C TRP A 136 10.18 -8.60 -15.68
N SER A 137 10.52 -7.57 -16.41
CA SER A 137 11.39 -7.68 -17.52
C SER A 137 12.83 -7.49 -17.01
N GLY A 138 13.43 -8.55 -16.54
CA GLY A 138 14.84 -8.50 -16.23
C GLY A 138 15.62 -8.80 -17.46
N LEU A 139 16.13 -7.79 -18.13
CA LEU A 139 17.38 -8.02 -18.77
C LEU A 139 18.39 -8.29 -17.69
N ARG A 140 18.64 -9.52 -17.54
CA ARG A 140 19.76 -9.97 -16.76
C ARG A 140 21.03 -9.68 -17.53
N GLY A 141 21.42 -8.41 -17.53
CA GLY A 141 22.64 -7.96 -18.12
C GLY A 141 22.40 -7.27 -19.47
N GLY A 142 22.84 -6.04 -19.59
CA GLY A 142 23.42 -5.53 -20.81
C GLY A 142 24.64 -6.38 -21.20
N PRO A 143 25.39 -6.05 -22.25
CA PRO A 143 26.58 -6.78 -22.61
C PRO A 143 27.57 -6.94 -21.45
N GLY A 144 27.23 -6.37 -20.29
CA GLY A 144 28.11 -6.23 -19.15
C GLY A 144 29.33 -5.40 -19.55
N PHE A 145 30.24 -5.21 -18.64
CA PHE A 145 31.57 -4.66 -19.00
C PHE A 145 32.44 -5.74 -19.65
N ASN A 146 31.86 -6.51 -20.56
CA ASN A 146 32.61 -7.54 -21.26
C ASN A 146 33.31 -6.93 -22.48
N PRO A 147 34.62 -6.88 -22.52
CA PRO A 147 35.38 -6.29 -23.64
C PRO A 147 35.19 -7.01 -24.98
N ALA A 148 34.54 -8.17 -24.99
CA ALA A 148 34.16 -8.87 -26.22
C ALA A 148 32.98 -8.24 -26.96
N PHE A 149 32.19 -7.38 -26.27
CA PHE A 149 31.08 -6.68 -26.90
C PHE A 149 31.52 -5.30 -27.39
N PRO A 150 31.12 -4.90 -28.61
CA PRO A 150 31.41 -3.56 -29.11
C PRO A 150 30.61 -2.54 -28.30
N GLN A 151 31.15 -1.35 -28.20
CA GLN A 151 30.42 -0.21 -27.62
C GLN A 151 29.15 0.09 -28.43
N ILE A 152 28.00 0.07 -27.76
CA ILE A 152 26.73 0.30 -28.42
C ILE A 152 26.24 1.75 -28.26
N PHE A 153 26.84 2.51 -27.35
CA PHE A 153 26.49 3.91 -27.10
C PHE A 153 27.55 4.83 -27.68
N PRO A 154 27.26 5.60 -28.76
CA PRO A 154 28.21 6.52 -29.35
C PRO A 154 28.42 7.76 -28.46
N ASP A 155 29.56 8.42 -28.59
CA ASP A 155 29.88 9.63 -27.84
C ASP A 155 28.80 10.71 -28.00
N SER A 156 28.19 10.80 -29.18
CA SER A 156 27.15 11.79 -29.49
C SER A 156 25.87 11.60 -28.75
N MET A 157 25.65 10.46 -28.12
CA MET A 157 24.48 10.18 -27.29
C MET A 157 24.53 10.93 -25.93
N PHE A 158 25.75 11.26 -25.49
CA PHE A 158 25.94 11.87 -24.17
C PHE A 158 26.21 13.36 -24.26
N THR A 159 25.52 14.12 -23.46
CA THR A 159 25.76 15.56 -23.26
C THR A 159 26.44 15.77 -21.92
N ARG A 160 27.63 16.33 -21.92
CA ARG A 160 28.38 16.68 -20.71
C ARG A 160 27.84 17.97 -20.11
N HIS A 161 27.69 17.98 -18.84
CA HIS A 161 27.32 19.16 -18.05
C HIS A 161 28.33 19.34 -16.92
N ASP A 162 28.61 20.60 -16.58
CA ASP A 162 29.34 20.93 -15.36
C ASP A 162 28.34 21.03 -14.19
N THR A 163 28.78 20.68 -12.98
CA THR A 163 27.95 20.74 -11.76
C THR A 163 27.59 22.18 -11.37
N GLY A 164 28.32 23.16 -11.90
CA GLY A 164 28.02 24.58 -11.70
C GLY A 164 28.03 24.98 -10.22
N SER A 165 26.91 25.56 -9.77
CA SER A 165 26.73 25.99 -8.38
C SER A 165 26.14 24.91 -7.47
N PHE A 166 26.12 23.65 -7.88
CA PHE A 166 25.56 22.59 -7.05
C PHE A 166 26.29 22.50 -5.71
N LEU A 167 25.57 22.63 -4.61
CA LEU A 167 26.09 22.65 -3.23
C LEU A 167 27.08 23.79 -2.93
N ASP A 168 27.02 24.92 -3.64
CA ASP A 168 27.95 26.05 -3.46
C ASP A 168 27.83 26.77 -2.11
N GLU A 169 26.75 26.55 -1.38
CA GLU A 169 26.53 27.00 0.00
C GLU A 169 27.30 26.17 1.04
N PHE A 170 27.88 25.03 0.65
CA PHE A 170 28.69 24.17 1.53
C PHE A 170 30.17 24.19 1.14
N ALA A 171 31.04 24.13 2.14
CA ALA A 171 32.48 24.05 1.89
C ALA A 171 32.86 22.79 1.15
N GLY A 172 33.48 22.92 -0.02
CA GLY A 172 33.83 21.82 -0.92
C GLY A 172 32.79 21.56 -2.02
N GLY A 173 31.71 22.35 -2.07
CA GLY A 173 30.71 22.30 -3.13
C GLY A 173 30.97 23.33 -4.23
N GLY A 174 30.00 23.52 -5.13
CA GLY A 174 30.10 24.44 -6.26
C GLY A 174 31.22 24.08 -7.22
N ALA A 175 32.06 25.06 -7.55
CA ALA A 175 33.20 24.89 -8.47
C ALA A 175 34.30 23.98 -7.92
N ASP A 176 34.36 23.78 -6.60
CA ASP A 176 35.32 22.91 -5.94
C ASP A 176 34.85 21.44 -5.88
N LEU A 177 33.61 21.16 -6.22
CA LEU A 177 33.04 19.81 -6.19
C LEU A 177 33.80 18.84 -7.11
N MET A 178 34.05 17.64 -6.61
CA MET A 178 34.74 16.60 -7.39
C MET A 178 33.97 15.28 -7.29
N PRO A 179 33.55 14.67 -8.43
CA PRO A 179 33.69 15.17 -9.80
C PRO A 179 32.79 16.39 -10.05
N ASN A 180 33.23 17.30 -10.88
CA ASN A 180 32.54 18.54 -11.20
C ASN A 180 31.73 18.46 -12.51
N TYR A 181 31.40 17.27 -12.96
CA TYR A 181 30.67 17.03 -14.19
C TYR A 181 29.72 15.83 -14.04
N TYR A 182 28.71 15.78 -14.91
CA TYR A 182 27.85 14.64 -15.15
C TYR A 182 27.43 14.59 -16.63
N TYR A 183 26.91 13.43 -17.05
CA TYR A 183 26.38 13.24 -18.39
C TYR A 183 24.86 13.07 -18.30
N THR A 184 24.15 13.61 -19.31
CA THR A 184 22.76 13.28 -19.63
C THR A 184 22.71 12.57 -20.95
N TYR A 185 21.70 11.75 -21.14
CA TYR A 185 21.44 11.02 -22.39
C TYR A 185 19.93 10.86 -22.59
N ASP A 186 19.52 10.54 -23.80
CA ASP A 186 18.16 10.18 -24.12
C ASP A 186 17.90 8.72 -23.71
N PHE A 187 16.93 8.51 -22.82
CA PHE A 187 16.62 7.20 -22.27
C PHE A 187 16.09 6.23 -23.33
N ASP A 188 15.18 6.73 -24.21
CA ASP A 188 14.56 5.95 -25.26
C ASP A 188 15.57 5.53 -26.32
N GLU A 189 16.53 6.41 -26.66
CA GLU A 189 17.65 6.07 -27.53
C GLU A 189 18.53 4.97 -26.91
N ALA A 190 18.79 5.02 -25.60
CA ALA A 190 19.55 3.99 -24.91
C ALA A 190 18.85 2.62 -24.96
N ILE A 191 17.53 2.59 -24.77
CA ILE A 191 16.72 1.39 -24.92
C ILE A 191 16.77 0.85 -26.34
N ALA A 192 16.47 1.70 -27.32
CA ALA A 192 16.45 1.29 -28.73
C ALA A 192 17.78 0.69 -29.19
N ARG A 193 18.89 1.25 -28.73
CA ARG A 193 20.25 0.72 -29.03
C ARG A 193 20.49 -0.63 -28.35
N GLN A 194 20.08 -0.81 -27.12
CA GLN A 194 20.18 -2.10 -26.44
C GLN A 194 19.32 -3.16 -27.12
N GLN A 195 18.08 -2.85 -27.45
CA GLN A 195 17.17 -3.76 -28.16
C GLN A 195 17.74 -4.19 -29.52
N ALA A 196 18.30 -3.24 -30.26
CA ALA A 196 18.87 -3.52 -31.58
C ALA A 196 20.10 -4.44 -31.53
N TYR A 197 20.87 -4.36 -30.44
CA TYR A 197 22.11 -5.11 -30.29
C TYR A 197 21.94 -6.42 -29.53
N LEU A 198 21.20 -6.43 -28.42
CA LEU A 198 21.04 -7.59 -27.55
C LEU A 198 19.98 -8.56 -28.10
N THR A 199 20.23 -9.08 -29.29
CA THR A 199 19.39 -10.09 -29.93
C THR A 199 19.79 -11.49 -29.48
N GLU A 200 18.88 -12.47 -29.67
CA GLU A 200 19.13 -13.89 -29.35
C GLU A 200 20.46 -14.41 -29.93
N ALA A 201 20.79 -13.99 -31.13
CA ALA A 201 22.02 -14.38 -31.79
C ALA A 201 23.30 -13.90 -31.08
N VAL A 202 23.20 -12.81 -30.32
CA VAL A 202 24.32 -12.18 -29.62
C VAL A 202 24.41 -12.66 -28.17
N VAL A 203 23.30 -12.74 -27.47
CA VAL A 203 23.29 -12.95 -26.01
C VAL A 203 22.61 -14.25 -25.57
N GLY A 204 22.04 -15.01 -26.50
CA GLY A 204 21.23 -16.19 -26.22
C GLY A 204 19.77 -15.83 -25.79
N SER A 205 18.90 -16.82 -25.84
CA SER A 205 17.44 -16.63 -25.64
C SER A 205 17.07 -16.01 -24.29
N ASP A 206 17.83 -16.31 -23.26
CA ASP A 206 17.51 -15.89 -21.88
C ASP A 206 17.94 -14.46 -21.55
N ASN A 207 18.61 -13.78 -22.48
CA ASN A 207 19.19 -12.46 -22.27
C ASN A 207 18.79 -11.43 -23.34
N VAL A 208 17.82 -11.76 -24.17
CA VAL A 208 17.31 -10.84 -25.19
C VAL A 208 16.60 -9.66 -24.54
N PHE A 209 16.93 -8.45 -24.98
CA PHE A 209 16.25 -7.25 -24.52
C PHE A 209 14.96 -7.03 -25.30
N VAL A 210 13.84 -7.32 -24.69
CA VAL A 210 12.51 -7.15 -25.28
C VAL A 210 11.63 -6.47 -24.26
N THR A 211 11.19 -5.27 -24.54
CA THR A 211 10.29 -4.53 -23.63
C THR A 211 8.87 -5.09 -23.67
N ASP A 212 8.33 -5.39 -24.84
CA ASP A 212 6.90 -5.72 -25.01
C ASP A 212 6.55 -7.17 -24.66
N ALA A 213 7.40 -8.14 -24.99
CA ALA A 213 7.11 -9.55 -24.74
C ALA A 213 7.37 -9.96 -23.27
N TYR A 214 7.89 -9.06 -22.48
CA TYR A 214 8.36 -9.41 -21.16
C TYR A 214 7.26 -9.33 -20.11
N PHE A 215 6.22 -8.58 -20.37
CA PHE A 215 5.07 -8.44 -19.46
C PHE A 215 3.96 -9.45 -19.73
N ASP A 216 4.15 -10.40 -20.65
CA ASP A 216 3.22 -11.50 -20.88
C ASP A 216 3.10 -12.49 -19.70
N GLY A 217 4.08 -12.47 -18.81
CA GLY A 217 4.11 -13.28 -17.59
C GLY A 217 3.79 -12.46 -16.35
N ILE A 218 3.01 -13.03 -15.43
CA ILE A 218 2.81 -12.49 -14.09
C ILE A 218 3.76 -13.21 -13.13
N ASP A 219 4.79 -12.51 -12.65
CA ASP A 219 5.77 -13.03 -11.68
C ASP A 219 5.22 -13.05 -10.26
N GLY A 220 4.37 -12.08 -9.93
CA GLY A 220 3.68 -12.01 -8.66
C GLY A 220 2.23 -11.61 -8.83
N ASP A 221 1.34 -12.24 -8.08
CA ASP A 221 -0.08 -11.92 -8.00
C ASP A 221 -0.52 -12.09 -6.54
N SER A 222 -1.02 -11.03 -5.96
CA SER A 222 -1.51 -11.01 -4.59
C SER A 222 -2.90 -10.41 -4.58
N MET A 223 -3.87 -11.18 -4.13
CA MET A 223 -5.25 -10.76 -4.00
C MET A 223 -5.71 -10.96 -2.56
N VAL A 224 -6.39 -9.97 -2.02
CA VAL A 224 -7.10 -10.03 -0.75
C VAL A 224 -8.53 -9.56 -0.97
N GLU A 225 -9.46 -10.33 -0.48
CA GLU A 225 -10.89 -10.04 -0.48
C GLU A 225 -11.44 -10.11 0.94
N GLU A 226 -12.25 -9.14 1.30
CA GLU A 226 -12.95 -9.07 2.58
C GLU A 226 -14.45 -8.93 2.33
N ILE A 227 -15.24 -9.86 2.86
CA ILE A 227 -16.71 -9.86 2.76
C ILE A 227 -17.28 -9.65 4.16
N THR A 228 -18.02 -8.57 4.34
CA THR A 228 -18.66 -8.22 5.60
C THR A 228 -20.17 -8.25 5.47
N ASN A 229 -20.83 -9.01 6.31
CA ASN A 229 -22.27 -8.97 6.51
C ASN A 229 -22.57 -8.30 7.85
N SER A 230 -23.55 -7.43 7.89
CA SER A 230 -23.91 -6.72 9.12
C SER A 230 -25.40 -6.53 9.27
N ILE A 231 -25.83 -6.44 10.53
CA ILE A 231 -27.19 -6.10 10.94
C ILE A 231 -27.13 -5.13 12.12
N TYR A 232 -28.04 -4.16 12.16
CA TYR A 232 -28.14 -3.27 13.31
C TYR A 232 -29.58 -2.97 13.69
N LEU A 233 -29.73 -2.60 14.95
CA LEU A 233 -30.96 -2.06 15.53
C LEU A 233 -30.60 -0.88 16.44
N GLN A 234 -31.34 0.22 16.31
CA GLN A 234 -31.24 1.41 17.15
C GLN A 234 -32.64 1.88 17.52
N THR A 235 -32.80 2.33 18.77
CA THR A 235 -34.04 2.91 19.28
C THR A 235 -33.78 4.28 19.88
N GLU A 236 -34.70 5.20 19.66
CA GLU A 236 -34.68 6.55 20.23
C GLU A 236 -35.87 6.71 21.17
N TRP A 237 -35.60 7.22 22.38
CA TRP A 237 -36.55 7.37 23.46
C TRP A 237 -36.53 8.81 23.93
N GLU A 238 -37.73 9.40 24.14
CA GLU A 238 -37.92 10.75 24.66
C GLU A 238 -38.92 10.69 25.81
N PHE A 239 -38.52 11.17 26.97
CA PHE A 239 -39.37 11.18 28.20
C PHE A 239 -38.83 12.17 29.22
N ASP A 240 -39.71 12.52 30.16
CA ASP A 240 -39.34 13.38 31.27
C ASP A 240 -39.02 12.56 32.52
N VAL A 241 -37.91 12.87 33.19
CA VAL A 241 -37.57 12.36 34.52
C VAL A 241 -37.77 13.51 35.53
N LYS A 242 -38.85 13.48 36.26
CA LYS A 242 -39.37 14.61 37.03
C LYS A 242 -39.65 15.77 36.07
N ASP A 243 -38.86 16.83 36.08
CA ASP A 243 -39.04 18.01 35.22
C ASP A 243 -37.91 18.17 34.20
N TYR A 244 -37.07 17.13 34.02
CA TYR A 244 -35.94 17.15 33.11
C TYR A 244 -36.25 16.34 31.84
N PRO A 245 -36.26 16.97 30.68
CA PRO A 245 -36.31 16.25 29.40
C PRO A 245 -35.09 15.33 29.22
N VAL A 246 -35.34 14.07 28.88
CA VAL A 246 -34.31 13.06 28.65
C VAL A 246 -34.52 12.45 27.30
N GLN A 247 -33.44 12.42 26.51
CA GLN A 247 -33.37 11.66 25.27
C GLN A 247 -32.36 10.52 25.44
N VAL A 248 -32.74 9.33 25.03
CA VAL A 248 -31.86 8.14 25.04
C VAL A 248 -31.84 7.53 23.65
N ILE A 249 -30.66 7.32 23.12
CA ILE A 249 -30.43 6.54 21.91
C ILE A 249 -29.67 5.29 22.31
N ALA A 250 -30.22 4.11 22.05
CA ALA A 250 -29.63 2.84 22.36
C ALA A 250 -29.62 1.96 21.10
N GLY A 251 -28.49 1.38 20.78
CA GLY A 251 -28.37 0.55 19.59
C GLY A 251 -27.28 -0.51 19.71
N ALA A 252 -27.29 -1.42 18.77
CA ALA A 252 -26.22 -2.37 18.58
C ALA A 252 -26.11 -2.75 17.10
N ARG A 253 -24.88 -2.97 16.66
CA ARG A 253 -24.53 -3.53 15.34
C ARG A 253 -23.75 -4.82 15.55
N TYR A 254 -24.08 -5.84 14.78
CA TYR A 254 -23.31 -7.07 14.68
C TYR A 254 -22.74 -7.17 13.28
N GLU A 255 -21.46 -7.48 13.17
CA GLU A 255 -20.77 -7.69 11.90
C GLU A 255 -20.04 -9.02 11.93
N GLU A 256 -20.10 -9.74 10.82
CA GLU A 256 -19.30 -10.93 10.53
C GLU A 256 -18.51 -10.71 9.26
N THR A 257 -17.22 -10.95 9.32
CA THR A 257 -16.30 -10.68 8.23
C THR A 257 -15.49 -11.92 7.90
N GLU A 258 -15.48 -12.29 6.63
CA GLU A 258 -14.64 -13.32 6.05
C GLU A 258 -13.54 -12.67 5.22
N VAL A 259 -12.32 -13.17 5.36
CA VAL A 259 -11.14 -12.70 4.61
C VAL A 259 -10.60 -13.85 3.79
N THR A 260 -10.34 -13.62 2.52
CA THR A 260 -9.66 -14.57 1.62
C THR A 260 -8.43 -13.90 1.02
N SER A 261 -7.28 -14.52 1.20
CA SER A 261 -6.03 -14.11 0.54
C SER A 261 -5.58 -15.20 -0.43
N ARG A 262 -5.26 -14.79 -1.66
CA ARG A 262 -4.67 -15.66 -2.69
C ARG A 262 -3.38 -15.01 -3.19
N VAL A 263 -2.26 -15.70 -3.01
CA VAL A 263 -0.96 -15.17 -3.41
C VAL A 263 -0.24 -16.20 -4.29
N LYS A 264 0.17 -15.76 -5.46
CA LYS A 264 1.02 -16.53 -6.36
C LYS A 264 2.44 -16.52 -5.80
N GLN A 265 2.96 -17.65 -5.40
CA GLN A 265 4.29 -17.78 -4.83
C GLN A 265 4.95 -19.11 -5.16
N ARG A 266 6.26 -19.10 -5.16
CA ARG A 266 7.04 -20.34 -5.20
C ARG A 266 6.98 -21.03 -3.84
N VAL A 267 6.87 -22.35 -3.83
CA VAL A 267 6.92 -23.13 -2.60
C VAL A 267 8.39 -23.44 -2.28
N GLU A 268 8.85 -23.00 -1.14
CA GLU A 268 10.21 -23.24 -0.66
C GLU A 268 10.37 -24.72 -0.28
N GLN A 269 11.42 -25.36 -0.76
CA GLN A 269 11.72 -26.76 -0.49
C GLN A 269 12.89 -26.94 0.46
N GLN A 270 13.99 -26.29 0.17
CA GLN A 270 15.20 -26.34 1.01
C GLN A 270 16.20 -25.22 0.72
N VAL A 271 17.11 -25.01 1.65
CA VAL A 271 18.23 -24.08 1.49
C VAL A 271 19.50 -24.87 1.19
N ASN A 272 20.10 -24.64 0.03
CA ASN A 272 21.32 -25.31 -0.40
C ASN A 272 22.54 -24.40 -0.20
N TRP A 273 23.61 -24.96 0.38
CA TRP A 273 24.90 -24.29 0.41
C TRP A 273 25.58 -24.43 -0.96
N VAL A 274 26.03 -23.33 -1.53
CA VAL A 274 26.66 -23.28 -2.85
C VAL A 274 28.09 -22.73 -2.84
N GLY A 275 28.51 -22.13 -1.75
CA GLY A 275 29.85 -21.58 -1.59
C GLY A 275 30.10 -21.03 -0.18
N GLU A 276 31.28 -20.46 0.07
CA GLU A 276 31.59 -19.81 1.34
C GLU A 276 30.64 -18.66 1.59
N SER A 277 29.83 -18.73 2.63
CA SER A 277 28.81 -17.75 2.99
C SER A 277 27.68 -17.57 1.96
N GLU A 278 27.54 -18.47 1.00
CA GLU A 278 26.49 -18.41 -0.01
C GLU A 278 25.56 -19.59 0.10
N TRP A 279 24.26 -19.27 0.08
CA TRP A 279 23.15 -20.20 0.13
C TRP A 279 22.11 -19.78 -0.90
N ILE A 280 21.46 -20.74 -1.52
CA ILE A 280 20.34 -20.49 -2.41
C ILE A 280 19.11 -21.23 -1.90
N MET A 281 17.94 -20.63 -2.09
CA MET A 281 16.67 -21.29 -1.87
C MET A 281 16.36 -22.17 -3.08
N GLN A 282 16.09 -23.45 -2.81
CA GLN A 282 15.51 -24.35 -3.80
C GLN A 282 14.00 -24.34 -3.60
N TYR A 283 13.29 -24.23 -4.72
CA TYR A 283 11.84 -24.24 -4.76
C TYR A 283 11.33 -25.55 -5.38
N GLU A 284 10.09 -25.91 -5.08
CA GLU A 284 9.44 -27.03 -5.73
C GLU A 284 9.33 -26.83 -7.25
N ALA A 285 9.29 -27.93 -7.99
CA ALA A 285 9.01 -27.89 -9.43
C ALA A 285 7.59 -27.39 -9.68
N GLY A 286 7.41 -26.53 -10.68
CA GLY A 286 6.13 -25.88 -10.99
C GLY A 286 6.20 -24.35 -10.87
N GLY A 287 7.29 -23.83 -10.36
CA GLY A 287 7.59 -22.37 -10.38
C GLY A 287 6.52 -21.52 -9.69
N LEU A 288 6.10 -20.45 -10.39
CA LEU A 288 5.12 -19.48 -9.92
C LEU A 288 3.66 -19.86 -10.29
N ASP A 289 3.37 -21.09 -10.69
CA ASP A 289 2.02 -21.47 -11.08
C ASP A 289 1.11 -21.82 -9.89
N ASN A 290 1.68 -21.87 -8.70
CA ASN A 290 0.96 -22.21 -7.49
C ASN A 290 0.40 -20.96 -6.78
N TYR A 291 -0.88 -21.03 -6.41
CA TYR A 291 -1.50 -20.04 -5.52
C TYR A 291 -1.63 -20.61 -4.11
N LEU A 292 -1.07 -19.91 -3.15
CA LEU A 292 -1.38 -20.13 -1.75
C LEU A 292 -2.68 -19.40 -1.43
N THR A 293 -3.69 -20.14 -0.97
CA THR A 293 -4.94 -19.56 -0.48
C THR A 293 -5.00 -19.71 1.02
N GLN A 294 -5.27 -18.60 1.71
CA GLN A 294 -5.49 -18.56 3.15
C GLN A 294 -6.79 -17.81 3.42
N THR A 295 -7.51 -18.24 4.45
CA THR A 295 -8.75 -17.62 4.89
C THR A 295 -8.66 -17.21 6.35
N GLY A 296 -9.43 -16.22 6.72
CA GLY A 296 -9.60 -15.77 8.09
C GLY A 296 -11.03 -15.30 8.32
N GLU A 297 -11.43 -15.20 9.55
CA GLU A 297 -12.75 -14.73 9.95
C GLU A 297 -12.69 -13.93 11.25
N HIS A 298 -13.56 -12.97 11.41
CA HIS A 298 -13.78 -12.29 12.66
C HIS A 298 -15.20 -11.73 12.75
N ASP A 299 -15.63 -11.51 13.98
CA ASP A 299 -16.92 -10.86 14.26
C ASP A 299 -16.75 -9.69 15.23
N ALA A 300 -17.74 -8.81 15.22
CA ALA A 300 -17.80 -7.70 16.13
C ALA A 300 -19.25 -7.40 16.58
N PHE A 301 -19.42 -7.29 17.89
CA PHE A 301 -20.63 -6.74 18.49
C PHE A 301 -20.34 -5.34 19.02
N LEU A 302 -21.06 -4.35 18.47
CA LEU A 302 -20.81 -2.92 18.63
C LEU A 302 -22.05 -2.22 19.25
N PRO A 303 -22.25 -2.31 20.57
CA PRO A 303 -23.33 -1.60 21.26
C PRO A 303 -23.01 -0.12 21.41
N THR A 304 -24.05 0.71 21.41
CA THR A 304 -23.99 2.15 21.69
C THR A 304 -25.11 2.57 22.64
N LEU A 305 -24.82 3.55 23.48
CA LEU A 305 -25.77 4.18 24.35
C LEU A 305 -25.42 5.67 24.50
N ASP A 306 -26.34 6.52 24.09
CA ASP A 306 -26.22 7.96 24.22
C ASP A 306 -27.40 8.46 25.07
N ILE A 307 -27.08 9.24 26.09
CA ILE A 307 -28.07 9.85 26.99
C ILE A 307 -27.84 11.36 27.02
N ARG A 308 -28.87 12.12 26.74
CA ARG A 308 -28.90 13.56 26.88
C ARG A 308 -29.95 13.92 27.96
N VAL A 309 -29.58 14.82 28.86
CA VAL A 309 -30.48 15.37 29.87
C VAL A 309 -30.40 16.89 29.82
N ASP A 310 -31.53 17.54 29.58
CA ASP A 310 -31.63 18.99 29.61
C ASP A 310 -31.89 19.43 31.07
N LEU A 311 -30.85 19.91 31.74
CA LEU A 311 -30.89 20.28 33.16
C LEU A 311 -31.57 21.63 33.39
N THR A 312 -31.43 22.54 32.44
CA THR A 312 -32.14 23.81 32.31
C THR A 312 -32.26 24.15 30.83
N ASP A 313 -32.95 25.23 30.47
CA ASP A 313 -33.07 25.72 29.09
C ASP A 313 -31.69 25.96 28.43
N ASP A 314 -30.67 26.29 29.24
CA ASP A 314 -29.34 26.66 28.80
C ASP A 314 -28.26 25.62 29.14
N LEU A 315 -28.54 24.65 30.00
CA LEU A 315 -27.54 23.69 30.50
C LEU A 315 -27.97 22.26 30.21
N LEU A 316 -27.12 21.50 29.49
CA LEU A 316 -27.35 20.10 29.23
C LEU A 316 -26.17 19.23 29.59
N ALA A 317 -26.44 17.99 29.93
CA ALA A 317 -25.46 16.94 30.16
C ALA A 317 -25.62 15.82 29.12
N ARG A 318 -24.50 15.29 28.64
CA ARG A 318 -24.48 14.11 27.78
C ARG A 318 -23.57 13.04 28.34
N VAL A 319 -23.96 11.80 28.13
CA VAL A 319 -23.16 10.61 28.39
C VAL A 319 -23.26 9.73 27.16
N SER A 320 -22.15 9.45 26.53
CA SER A 320 -22.03 8.55 25.37
C SER A 320 -21.12 7.39 25.74
N TRP A 321 -21.61 6.18 25.59
CA TRP A 321 -20.84 4.96 25.75
C TRP A 321 -21.05 4.07 24.54
N GLY A 322 -19.94 3.47 24.05
CA GLY A 322 -20.07 2.54 22.93
C GLY A 322 -18.78 1.80 22.60
N LYS A 323 -18.94 0.76 21.78
CA LYS A 323 -17.83 0.04 21.18
C LYS A 323 -17.75 0.38 19.71
N THR A 324 -16.52 0.63 19.25
CA THR A 324 -16.19 0.86 17.84
C THR A 324 -15.08 -0.09 17.40
N MET A 325 -14.97 -0.30 16.11
CA MET A 325 -13.84 -1.06 15.55
C MET A 325 -13.23 -0.36 14.33
N SER A 326 -12.00 -0.74 14.01
CA SER A 326 -11.30 -0.38 12.77
C SER A 326 -10.59 -1.61 12.23
N ARG A 327 -10.82 -1.93 10.97
CA ARG A 327 -10.22 -3.10 10.31
C ARG A 327 -8.75 -2.90 10.03
N ALA A 328 -8.02 -4.00 9.91
CA ALA A 328 -6.65 -3.99 9.39
C ALA A 328 -6.64 -3.52 7.94
N PRO A 329 -5.60 -2.80 7.50
CA PRO A 329 -5.40 -2.56 6.07
C PRO A 329 -5.32 -3.88 5.29
N LEU A 330 -5.99 -3.98 4.14
CA LEU A 330 -6.05 -5.22 3.33
C LEU A 330 -4.67 -5.79 3.02
N GLY A 331 -3.66 -4.94 2.79
CA GLY A 331 -2.29 -5.38 2.55
C GLY A 331 -1.65 -6.19 3.69
N TYR A 332 -2.11 -6.01 4.94
CA TYR A 332 -1.61 -6.79 6.08
C TYR A 332 -2.25 -8.19 6.16
N LEU A 333 -3.35 -8.39 5.45
CA LEU A 333 -4.07 -9.65 5.37
C LEU A 333 -3.51 -10.57 4.27
N ALA A 334 -2.60 -10.09 3.41
CA ALA A 334 -2.00 -10.86 2.34
C ALA A 334 -1.13 -11.99 2.91
N GLY A 335 -1.61 -13.23 2.85
CA GLY A 335 -1.02 -14.40 3.50
C GLY A 335 0.26 -14.95 2.85
N GLY A 336 0.70 -14.39 1.72
CA GLY A 336 1.91 -14.80 1.03
C GLY A 336 3.18 -14.54 1.84
N ARG A 337 4.17 -15.41 1.66
CA ARG A 337 5.49 -15.28 2.28
C ARG A 337 6.49 -14.69 1.30
N ALA A 338 7.13 -13.60 1.68
CA ALA A 338 8.22 -13.00 0.95
C ALA A 338 9.52 -13.23 1.71
N LEU A 339 10.44 -14.00 1.13
CA LEU A 339 11.78 -14.22 1.70
C LEU A 339 12.73 -13.15 1.22
N THR A 340 13.57 -12.65 2.12
CA THR A 340 14.53 -11.58 1.82
C THR A 340 15.78 -12.17 1.17
N GLY A 341 15.94 -11.95 -0.13
CA GLY A 341 17.16 -12.21 -0.87
C GLY A 341 17.71 -13.64 -0.77
N SER A 342 18.99 -13.80 -1.04
CA SER A 342 19.68 -15.07 -0.84
C SER A 342 19.86 -15.34 0.66
N PRO A 343 19.45 -16.52 1.17
CA PRO A 343 19.57 -16.84 2.57
C PRO A 343 21.05 -16.98 2.95
N LYS A 344 21.56 -16.03 3.72
CA LYS A 344 22.93 -16.05 4.26
C LYS A 344 22.92 -16.51 5.71
N PRO A 345 24.04 -17.04 6.24
CA PRO A 345 24.15 -17.26 7.67
C PRO A 345 23.79 -15.98 8.45
N ASN A 346 22.94 -16.08 9.44
CA ASN A 346 22.45 -14.98 10.29
C ASN A 346 21.65 -13.87 9.54
N ALA A 347 21.28 -14.06 8.29
CA ALA A 347 20.50 -13.11 7.50
C ALA A 347 19.33 -13.79 6.76
N ARG A 348 18.72 -14.78 7.40
CA ARG A 348 17.55 -15.49 6.89
C ARG A 348 16.32 -14.85 7.49
N SER A 349 15.66 -14.04 6.72
CA SER A 349 14.45 -13.34 7.13
C SER A 349 13.40 -13.35 6.02
N GLY A 350 12.18 -13.09 6.40
CA GLY A 350 11.07 -12.94 5.49
C GLY A 350 9.95 -12.16 6.15
N SER A 351 8.94 -11.87 5.39
CA SER A 351 7.70 -11.26 5.88
C SER A 351 6.50 -12.04 5.38
N GLN A 352 5.44 -12.02 6.14
CA GLN A 352 4.16 -12.63 5.79
C GLN A 352 3.05 -11.84 6.47
N GLY A 353 1.97 -11.58 5.75
CA GLY A 353 0.75 -11.05 6.36
C GLY A 353 -0.05 -12.15 7.04
N ASN A 354 -1.17 -11.78 7.64
CA ASN A 354 -2.00 -12.69 8.42
C ASN A 354 -3.47 -12.44 8.17
N THR A 355 -4.15 -13.37 7.51
CA THR A 355 -5.60 -13.30 7.24
C THR A 355 -6.47 -13.31 8.50
N ASN A 356 -5.93 -13.78 9.64
CA ASN A 356 -6.64 -13.88 10.91
C ASN A 356 -6.43 -12.65 11.83
N LEU A 357 -5.95 -11.52 11.28
CA LEU A 357 -5.84 -10.31 12.08
C LEU A 357 -7.22 -9.86 12.58
N GLN A 358 -7.30 -9.70 13.89
CA GLN A 358 -8.51 -9.16 14.51
C GLN A 358 -8.54 -7.63 14.35
N PRO A 359 -9.71 -7.02 14.13
CA PRO A 359 -9.82 -5.57 14.08
C PRO A 359 -9.42 -4.93 15.41
N TYR A 360 -8.93 -3.68 15.35
CA TYR A 360 -8.84 -2.85 16.54
C TYR A 360 -10.22 -2.66 17.12
N LYS A 361 -10.41 -2.94 18.39
CA LYS A 361 -11.68 -2.70 19.11
C LYS A 361 -11.46 -1.62 20.16
N SER A 362 -12.36 -0.66 20.23
CA SER A 362 -12.28 0.43 21.20
C SER A 362 -13.58 0.51 22.02
N THR A 363 -13.44 0.57 23.34
CA THR A 363 -14.52 0.92 24.25
C THR A 363 -14.35 2.38 24.64
N ASN A 364 -15.36 3.19 24.34
CA ASN A 364 -15.34 4.63 24.51
C ASN A 364 -16.38 5.04 25.55
N LEU A 365 -16.04 6.02 26.38
CA LEU A 365 -16.95 6.69 27.31
C LEU A 365 -16.66 8.18 27.29
N ASP A 366 -17.66 8.97 26.95
CA ASP A 366 -17.60 10.41 26.87
C ASP A 366 -18.68 10.99 27.79
N ILE A 367 -18.31 11.97 28.61
CA ILE A 367 -19.23 12.68 29.50
C ILE A 367 -19.01 14.18 29.27
N THR A 368 -20.06 14.93 28.91
CA THR A 368 -19.96 16.36 28.66
C THR A 368 -21.01 17.11 29.45
N LEU A 369 -20.68 18.32 29.83
CA LEU A 369 -21.62 19.34 30.38
C LEU A 369 -21.45 20.58 29.49
N GLU A 370 -22.57 21.04 28.91
CA GLU A 370 -22.63 22.10 27.93
C GLU A 370 -23.53 23.23 28.44
N TYR A 371 -23.01 24.46 28.42
CA TYR A 371 -23.76 25.64 28.85
C TYR A 371 -23.85 26.65 27.70
N TYR A 372 -25.08 26.90 27.25
CA TYR A 372 -25.46 27.81 26.18
C TYR A 372 -25.95 29.12 26.80
N TYR A 373 -25.12 30.15 26.84
CA TYR A 373 -25.46 31.40 27.55
C TYR A 373 -25.93 32.53 26.62
N GLU A 374 -25.81 32.36 25.30
CA GLU A 374 -26.36 33.22 24.26
C GLU A 374 -26.60 32.39 22.98
N GLU A 375 -27.40 32.94 22.04
CA GLU A 375 -27.88 32.26 20.82
C GLU A 375 -26.75 31.62 19.98
N ALA A 376 -25.54 32.17 20.00
CA ALA A 376 -24.37 31.65 19.27
C ALA A 376 -23.15 31.40 20.17
N SER A 377 -23.34 31.36 21.50
CA SER A 377 -22.24 31.26 22.46
C SER A 377 -22.48 30.12 23.46
N TYR A 378 -21.47 29.25 23.58
CA TYR A 378 -21.53 28.15 24.53
C TYR A 378 -20.16 27.89 25.16
N ALA A 379 -20.17 27.25 26.30
CA ALA A 379 -19.00 26.69 26.97
C ALA A 379 -19.25 25.23 27.31
N TYR A 380 -18.26 24.38 27.19
CA TYR A 380 -18.39 22.98 27.59
C TYR A 380 -17.17 22.49 28.36
N ILE A 381 -17.40 21.47 29.18
CA ILE A 381 -16.38 20.64 29.79
C ILE A 381 -16.66 19.19 29.48
N GLY A 382 -15.64 18.45 29.05
CA GLY A 382 -15.76 17.04 28.69
C GLY A 382 -14.70 16.18 29.35
N TRP A 383 -15.08 14.95 29.65
CA TRP A 383 -14.19 13.89 30.08
C TRP A 383 -14.36 12.71 29.15
N VAL A 384 -13.22 12.17 28.64
CA VAL A 384 -13.18 11.09 27.64
C VAL A 384 -12.31 9.98 28.18
N LYS A 385 -12.78 8.75 28.06
CA LYS A 385 -11.99 7.54 28.29
C LYS A 385 -12.10 6.63 27.06
N LYS A 386 -10.95 6.16 26.57
CA LYS A 386 -10.84 5.27 25.43
C LYS A 386 -9.91 4.11 25.76
N ASP A 387 -10.46 2.89 25.76
CA ASP A 387 -9.69 1.65 25.93
C ASP A 387 -9.64 0.93 24.57
N VAL A 388 -8.44 0.64 24.06
CA VAL A 388 -8.24 0.03 22.73
C VAL A 388 -7.57 -1.33 22.89
N ASP A 389 -8.16 -2.33 22.25
CA ASP A 389 -7.68 -3.71 22.21
C ASP A 389 -7.24 -4.12 20.80
N ASN A 390 -6.55 -5.25 20.68
CA ASN A 390 -6.11 -5.88 19.43
C ASN A 390 -5.14 -5.00 18.61
N PHE A 391 -4.14 -4.40 19.26
CA PHE A 391 -3.11 -3.66 18.54
C PHE A 391 -2.36 -4.56 17.56
N ILE A 392 -2.39 -4.17 16.27
CA ILE A 392 -1.66 -4.84 15.20
C ILE A 392 -0.22 -4.36 15.24
N GLN A 393 0.72 -5.31 15.32
CA GLN A 393 2.15 -5.04 15.30
C GLN A 393 2.91 -6.15 14.58
N ASN A 394 4.09 -5.81 14.07
CA ASN A 394 4.99 -6.83 13.55
C ASN A 394 5.59 -7.63 14.71
N THR A 395 5.57 -8.93 14.57
CA THR A 395 6.23 -9.85 15.49
C THR A 395 7.26 -10.69 14.75
N ILE A 396 8.32 -11.09 15.45
CA ILE A 396 9.35 -11.98 14.89
C ILE A 396 9.06 -13.38 15.39
N THR A 397 8.90 -14.29 14.44
CA THR A 397 8.74 -15.73 14.73
C THR A 397 9.83 -16.52 14.02
N GLU A 398 10.33 -17.56 14.65
CA GLU A 398 11.22 -18.51 14.00
C GLU A 398 10.39 -19.62 13.36
N THR A 399 10.70 -19.96 12.12
CA THR A 399 10.07 -21.05 11.40
C THR A 399 11.13 -21.88 10.69
N THR A 400 10.85 -23.16 10.50
CA THR A 400 11.70 -24.07 9.73
C THR A 400 11.12 -24.22 8.33
N ILE A 401 11.97 -24.17 7.32
CA ILE A 401 11.64 -24.43 5.91
C ILE A 401 12.13 -25.82 5.56
#